data_c51f9947ed4c0d96c79410c2e9d84424
#
_entry.id   c51f9947ed4c0d96c79410c2e9d84424
#
_cell.length_a   1.000
_cell.length_b   1.000
_cell.length_c   1.000
_cell.angle_alpha   90.00
_cell.angle_beta   90.00
_cell.angle_gamma   90.00
#
_symmetry.space_group_name_H-M   'P 1'
#
loop_
_entity.id
_entity.type
_entity.pdbx_description
1 polymer ?
#
loop_
_entity_poly.entity_id
_entity_poly.type
_entity_poly.pdbx_seq_one_letter_code
_entity_poly.pdbx_strand_id
1 'polypeptide(L)'
;MKSVLITILFSFSAFLISAQSINKTNSQGKRHGDWIVKHEGTSTVKYKGRFKNGVPAGLFIFYYENGMIKAKNKYFNNGKDSYASTYYDNGKLMSMGKYVSQKRDSVWVFLDKWGNYVAKESYKNGAKHGKCVDFYPFNPKFDQGQPKILEVMFYSNGELDGEYQKYYQNGKLLLEGNNELGRKKGKWTTYYPTGKKRTEIYYKRGVKNGYVMNYDGNGQLTTKQYFVDGYELKGKQLELHFELKKKRKQAESQGN
;
A
#
# COMPACT_ATOMS: atom_id res chain seq x y z
N MET A 1 40.56 -71.84 29.54
CA MET A 1 39.67 -70.88 28.91
C MET A 1 39.45 -69.70 29.88
N LYS A 2 40.05 -68.53 29.60
CA LYS A 2 39.94 -67.34 30.47
C LYS A 2 38.84 -66.46 29.88
N SER A 3 37.74 -66.26 30.60
CA SER A 3 36.66 -65.35 30.23
C SER A 3 37.07 -63.90 30.53
N VAL A 4 37.11 -63.07 29.48
CA VAL A 4 37.33 -61.62 29.61
C VAL A 4 35.99 -60.95 29.75
N LEU A 5 35.72 -60.37 30.95
CA LEU A 5 34.55 -59.55 31.24
C LEU A 5 34.82 -58.14 30.69
N ILE A 6 34.12 -57.70 29.62
CA ILE A 6 34.17 -56.34 29.11
C ILE A 6 33.11 -55.53 29.87
N THR A 7 33.56 -54.66 30.78
CA THR A 7 32.70 -53.68 31.44
C THR A 7 32.54 -52.45 30.55
N ILE A 8 31.35 -52.28 29.96
CA ILE A 8 31.00 -51.09 29.18
C ILE A 8 30.60 -50.02 30.17
N LEU A 9 31.46 -48.99 30.36
CA LEU A 9 31.11 -47.78 31.08
C LEU A 9 30.23 -46.90 30.18
N PHE A 10 28.92 -46.84 30.50
CA PHE A 10 28.03 -45.84 29.95
C PHE A 10 28.30 -44.48 30.61
N SER A 11 29.04 -43.60 29.95
CA SER A 11 29.18 -42.20 30.36
C SER A 11 27.85 -41.45 30.06
N PHE A 12 27.05 -41.26 31.08
CA PHE A 12 25.83 -40.41 31.05
C PHE A 12 26.29 -38.95 31.01
N SER A 13 26.50 -38.40 29.82
CA SER A 13 26.65 -36.95 29.65
C SER A 13 25.31 -36.27 29.95
N ALA A 14 25.19 -35.76 31.17
CA ALA A 14 24.09 -34.89 31.55
C ALA A 14 24.14 -33.62 30.70
N PHE A 15 23.32 -33.55 29.66
CA PHE A 15 23.02 -32.27 28.98
C PHE A 15 22.34 -31.40 30.04
N LEU A 16 23.08 -30.47 30.63
CA LEU A 16 22.51 -29.36 31.37
C LEU A 16 21.70 -28.52 30.40
N ILE A 17 20.40 -28.81 30.29
CA ILE A 17 19.43 -27.91 29.69
C ILE A 17 19.39 -26.69 30.59
N SER A 18 20.20 -25.69 30.31
CA SER A 18 20.09 -24.38 30.95
C SER A 18 18.70 -23.86 30.63
N ALA A 19 17.80 -23.95 31.61
CA ALA A 19 16.49 -23.30 31.54
C ALA A 19 16.75 -21.81 31.38
N GLN A 20 16.69 -21.33 30.13
CA GLN A 20 16.84 -19.90 29.89
C GLN A 20 15.72 -19.18 30.64
N SER A 21 16.11 -18.47 31.69
CA SER A 21 15.18 -17.73 32.52
C SER A 21 14.59 -16.58 31.71
N ILE A 22 13.26 -16.62 31.53
CA ILE A 22 12.47 -15.60 30.80
C ILE A 22 12.30 -14.32 31.63
N ASN A 23 11.97 -13.21 30.96
CA ASN A 23 11.61 -11.92 31.57
C ASN A 23 12.70 -11.28 32.44
N LYS A 24 13.97 -11.46 32.11
CA LYS A 24 15.10 -10.86 32.83
C LYS A 24 15.47 -9.49 32.29
N THR A 25 16.03 -8.68 33.18
CA THR A 25 16.72 -7.45 32.89
C THR A 25 18.23 -7.65 33.03
N ASN A 26 19.02 -6.83 32.34
CA ASN A 26 20.47 -6.76 32.52
C ASN A 26 20.82 -5.91 33.76
N SER A 27 22.13 -5.73 34.02
CA SER A 27 22.63 -4.92 35.14
C SER A 27 22.21 -3.45 35.11
N GLN A 28 21.74 -2.95 33.94
CA GLN A 28 21.21 -1.60 33.77
C GLN A 28 19.67 -1.52 33.88
N GLY A 29 18.98 -2.59 34.30
CA GLY A 29 17.54 -2.66 34.38
C GLY A 29 16.82 -2.77 33.02
N LYS A 30 17.55 -2.93 31.89
CA LYS A 30 16.97 -3.04 30.56
C LYS A 30 16.59 -4.48 30.25
N ARG A 31 15.45 -4.68 29.56
CA ARG A 31 15.00 -6.02 29.11
C ARG A 31 16.11 -6.71 28.33
N HIS A 32 16.40 -7.99 28.66
CA HIS A 32 17.43 -8.79 28.01
C HIS A 32 17.02 -10.26 27.97
N GLY A 33 17.32 -10.96 26.86
CA GLY A 33 16.93 -12.36 26.68
C GLY A 33 15.48 -12.51 26.24
N ASP A 34 14.92 -13.70 26.49
CA ASP A 34 13.57 -14.05 26.06
C ASP A 34 12.52 -13.48 27.01
N TRP A 35 11.47 -12.93 26.43
CA TRP A 35 10.36 -12.30 27.13
C TRP A 35 9.03 -12.89 26.70
N ILE A 36 8.18 -13.21 27.68
CA ILE A 36 6.80 -13.64 27.50
C ILE A 36 5.94 -12.76 28.41
N VAL A 37 5.01 -12.02 27.82
CA VAL A 37 4.07 -11.16 28.55
C VAL A 37 2.66 -11.65 28.28
N LYS A 38 1.84 -11.71 29.31
CA LYS A 38 0.43 -12.12 29.24
C LYS A 38 -0.49 -10.92 29.15
N HIS A 39 -1.71 -11.13 28.67
CA HIS A 39 -2.79 -10.15 28.79
C HIS A 39 -3.14 -9.99 30.28
N GLU A 40 -3.49 -8.77 30.66
CA GLU A 40 -3.86 -8.43 32.03
C GLU A 40 -5.06 -9.26 32.49
N GLY A 41 -4.98 -9.82 33.72
CA GLY A 41 -6.04 -10.64 34.28
C GLY A 41 -6.23 -12.02 33.64
N THR A 42 -5.37 -12.44 32.70
CA THR A 42 -5.51 -13.71 31.97
C THR A 42 -4.25 -14.58 32.01
N SER A 43 -4.40 -15.87 31.65
CA SER A 43 -3.26 -16.76 31.39
C SER A 43 -2.74 -16.68 29.95
N THR A 44 -3.47 -16.00 29.03
CA THR A 44 -3.16 -15.92 27.60
C THR A 44 -1.96 -15.02 27.35
N VAL A 45 -1.02 -15.50 26.53
CA VAL A 45 0.17 -14.73 26.12
C VAL A 45 -0.26 -13.55 25.25
N LYS A 46 0.19 -12.34 25.60
CA LYS A 46 0.02 -11.11 24.81
C LYS A 46 1.09 -10.98 23.74
N TYR A 47 2.36 -11.24 24.13
CA TYR A 47 3.45 -11.34 23.18
C TYR A 47 4.61 -12.18 23.73
N LYS A 48 5.42 -12.70 22.80
CA LYS A 48 6.73 -13.29 23.08
C LYS A 48 7.76 -12.79 22.09
N GLY A 49 9.01 -12.63 22.55
CA GLY A 49 10.11 -12.16 21.72
C GLY A 49 11.39 -12.04 22.53
N ARG A 50 12.46 -11.61 21.89
CA ARG A 50 13.77 -11.43 22.52
C ARG A 50 14.18 -9.97 22.52
N PHE A 51 14.72 -9.51 23.65
CA PHE A 51 15.35 -8.21 23.77
C PHE A 51 16.87 -8.33 23.93
N LYS A 52 17.61 -7.35 23.37
CA LYS A 52 19.03 -7.14 23.61
C LYS A 52 19.20 -5.73 24.15
N ASN A 53 19.51 -5.60 25.46
CA ASN A 53 19.70 -4.32 26.15
C ASN A 53 18.54 -3.32 25.96
N GLY A 54 17.30 -3.81 26.10
CA GLY A 54 16.07 -3.02 25.96
C GLY A 54 15.53 -2.89 24.54
N VAL A 55 16.29 -3.34 23.52
CA VAL A 55 15.93 -3.23 22.11
C VAL A 55 15.36 -4.55 21.60
N PRO A 56 14.24 -4.57 20.87
CA PRO A 56 13.71 -5.78 20.26
C PRO A 56 14.70 -6.39 19.25
N ALA A 57 14.87 -7.72 19.28
CA ALA A 57 15.80 -8.45 18.43
C ALA A 57 15.15 -9.73 17.89
N GLY A 58 15.24 -9.95 16.58
CA GLY A 58 14.68 -11.15 15.94
C GLY A 58 13.15 -11.16 15.92
N LEU A 59 12.55 -12.34 16.06
CA LEU A 59 11.11 -12.53 15.90
C LEU A 59 10.34 -12.21 17.18
N PHE A 60 9.36 -11.30 17.06
CA PHE A 60 8.29 -11.08 18.02
C PHE A 60 6.99 -11.63 17.48
N ILE A 61 6.22 -12.32 18.35
CA ILE A 61 4.89 -12.82 18.04
C ILE A 61 3.93 -12.21 19.06
N PHE A 62 2.92 -11.53 18.56
CA PHE A 62 1.84 -10.94 19.34
C PHE A 62 0.58 -11.78 19.15
N TYR A 63 -0.24 -11.86 20.18
CA TYR A 63 -1.44 -12.68 20.18
C TYR A 63 -2.66 -11.85 20.57
N TYR A 64 -3.81 -12.23 20.08
CA TYR A 64 -5.12 -11.81 20.57
C TYR A 64 -5.41 -12.47 21.92
N GLU A 65 -6.42 -12.02 22.65
CA GLU A 65 -6.86 -12.61 23.91
C GLU A 65 -7.36 -14.05 23.76
N ASN A 66 -7.91 -14.41 22.58
CA ASN A 66 -8.30 -15.76 22.24
C ASN A 66 -7.11 -16.69 21.92
N GLY A 67 -5.87 -16.21 22.01
CA GLY A 67 -4.65 -16.97 21.75
C GLY A 67 -4.23 -17.06 20.27
N MET A 68 -5.03 -16.55 19.35
CA MET A 68 -4.68 -16.51 17.94
C MET A 68 -3.58 -15.47 17.69
N ILE A 69 -2.73 -15.71 16.67
CA ILE A 69 -1.66 -14.80 16.32
C ILE A 69 -2.25 -13.50 15.76
N LYS A 70 -1.89 -12.36 16.37
CA LYS A 70 -2.27 -11.01 15.95
C LYS A 70 -1.24 -10.39 15.02
N ALA A 71 0.07 -10.58 15.33
CA ALA A 71 1.14 -10.05 14.52
C ALA A 71 2.44 -10.85 14.69
N LYS A 72 3.28 -10.84 13.64
CA LYS A 72 4.67 -11.29 13.66
C LYS A 72 5.54 -10.15 13.16
N ASN A 73 6.52 -9.73 13.97
CA ASN A 73 7.49 -8.70 13.61
C ASN A 73 8.89 -9.29 13.72
N LYS A 74 9.63 -9.34 12.60
CA LYS A 74 11.03 -9.74 12.59
C LYS A 74 11.90 -8.50 12.60
N TYR A 75 12.44 -8.15 13.77
CA TYR A 75 13.29 -6.98 13.97
C TYR A 75 14.72 -7.24 13.51
N PHE A 76 15.35 -6.25 12.92
CA PHE A 76 16.75 -6.21 12.49
C PHE A 76 17.29 -4.78 12.60
N ASN A 77 18.52 -4.53 12.15
CA ASN A 77 19.16 -3.22 12.23
C ASN A 77 19.03 -2.58 13.63
N ASN A 78 19.44 -3.36 14.66
CA ASN A 78 19.37 -2.96 16.07
C ASN A 78 17.96 -2.49 16.51
N GLY A 79 16.92 -3.21 16.08
CA GLY A 79 15.52 -2.98 16.43
C GLY A 79 14.86 -1.79 15.74
N LYS A 80 15.58 -1.06 14.88
CA LYS A 80 15.05 0.10 14.16
C LYS A 80 14.10 -0.29 13.04
N ASP A 81 14.42 -1.41 12.37
CA ASP A 81 13.70 -1.88 11.19
C ASP A 81 13.01 -3.21 11.49
N SER A 82 11.93 -3.51 10.79
CA SER A 82 11.26 -4.81 10.90
C SER A 82 10.50 -5.17 9.63
N TYR A 83 10.38 -6.48 9.37
CA TYR A 83 9.32 -7.04 8.55
C TYR A 83 8.14 -7.36 9.46
N ALA A 84 6.96 -6.87 9.11
CA ALA A 84 5.75 -7.04 9.88
C ALA A 84 4.70 -7.80 9.09
N SER A 85 3.98 -8.69 9.76
CA SER A 85 2.77 -9.33 9.26
C SER A 85 1.71 -9.25 10.34
N THR A 86 0.50 -8.79 10.00
CA THR A 86 -0.65 -8.77 10.89
C THR A 86 -1.70 -9.76 10.41
N TYR A 87 -2.49 -10.26 11.32
CA TYR A 87 -3.48 -11.30 11.05
C TYR A 87 -4.83 -10.91 11.64
N TYR A 88 -5.89 -11.36 11.01
CA TYR A 88 -7.23 -11.35 11.59
C TYR A 88 -7.34 -12.37 12.72
N ASP A 89 -8.38 -12.27 13.52
CA ASP A 89 -8.68 -13.19 14.62
C ASP A 89 -9.04 -14.62 14.16
N ASN A 90 -9.34 -14.80 12.87
CA ASN A 90 -9.50 -16.10 12.21
C ASN A 90 -8.17 -16.68 11.67
N GLY A 91 -7.03 -16.04 11.95
CA GLY A 91 -5.69 -16.47 11.53
C GLY A 91 -5.30 -16.13 10.09
N LYS A 92 -6.21 -15.54 9.29
CA LYS A 92 -5.88 -15.09 7.93
C LYS A 92 -4.99 -13.85 7.96
N LEU A 93 -4.06 -13.76 7.01
CA LEU A 93 -3.18 -12.59 6.85
C LEU A 93 -4.02 -11.34 6.54
N MET A 94 -3.81 -10.27 7.30
CA MET A 94 -4.45 -8.97 7.13
C MET A 94 -3.56 -8.00 6.36
N SER A 95 -2.28 -7.90 6.77
CA SER A 95 -1.31 -7.06 6.07
C SER A 95 0.11 -7.56 6.26
N MET A 96 0.99 -7.19 5.31
CA MET A 96 2.43 -7.43 5.44
C MET A 96 3.21 -6.32 4.75
N GLY A 97 4.40 -6.02 5.31
CA GLY A 97 5.28 -5.01 4.76
C GLY A 97 6.52 -4.79 5.63
N LYS A 98 7.27 -3.75 5.29
CA LYS A 98 8.51 -3.37 5.96
C LYS A 98 8.34 -2.06 6.71
N TYR A 99 8.89 -1.99 7.92
CA TYR A 99 9.14 -0.75 8.63
C TYR A 99 10.64 -0.42 8.57
N VAL A 100 10.95 0.84 8.30
CA VAL A 100 12.29 1.44 8.44
C VAL A 100 12.17 2.57 9.45
N SER A 101 12.96 2.52 10.52
CA SER A 101 12.88 3.48 11.63
C SER A 101 11.43 3.68 12.12
N GLN A 102 10.68 2.57 12.28
CA GLN A 102 9.28 2.51 12.74
C GLN A 102 8.25 3.18 11.79
N LYS A 103 8.65 3.57 10.59
CA LYS A 103 7.77 4.12 9.56
C LYS A 103 7.56 3.08 8.45
N ARG A 104 6.35 3.01 7.87
CA ARG A 104 6.11 2.15 6.70
C ARG A 104 7.06 2.52 5.57
N ASP A 105 7.62 1.48 4.93
CA ASP A 105 8.55 1.61 3.81
C ASP A 105 8.32 0.48 2.81
N SER A 106 8.73 0.69 1.55
CA SER A 106 8.55 -0.29 0.47
C SER A 106 7.07 -0.63 0.22
N VAL A 107 6.78 -1.79 -0.34
CA VAL A 107 5.41 -2.21 -0.67
C VAL A 107 4.76 -2.88 0.53
N TRP A 108 3.56 -2.44 0.84
CA TRP A 108 2.63 -3.06 1.79
C TRP A 108 1.49 -3.73 1.05
N VAL A 109 1.15 -4.93 1.48
CA VAL A 109 0.03 -5.70 0.96
C VAL A 109 -1.05 -5.77 2.02
N PHE A 110 -2.30 -5.56 1.62
CA PHE A 110 -3.48 -5.63 2.48
C PHE A 110 -4.45 -6.66 1.89
N LEU A 111 -4.99 -7.51 2.75
CA LEU A 111 -5.96 -8.54 2.40
C LEU A 111 -7.21 -8.41 3.28
N ASP A 112 -8.33 -8.94 2.83
CA ASP A 112 -9.54 -9.07 3.61
C ASP A 112 -9.50 -10.32 4.52
N LYS A 113 -10.53 -10.50 5.35
CA LYS A 113 -10.62 -11.63 6.28
C LYS A 113 -10.79 -13.01 5.61
N TRP A 114 -10.98 -13.05 4.31
CA TRP A 114 -11.03 -14.28 3.51
C TRP A 114 -9.70 -14.55 2.80
N GLY A 115 -8.79 -13.58 2.76
CA GLY A 115 -7.46 -13.68 2.16
C GLY A 115 -7.39 -13.10 0.74
N ASN A 116 -8.40 -12.34 0.30
CA ASN A 116 -8.38 -11.67 -0.99
C ASN A 116 -7.64 -10.34 -0.92
N TYR A 117 -7.00 -9.93 -2.01
CA TYR A 117 -6.33 -8.64 -2.09
C TYR A 117 -7.32 -7.48 -1.96
N VAL A 118 -6.98 -6.52 -1.08
CA VAL A 118 -7.67 -5.24 -0.93
C VAL A 118 -6.82 -4.13 -1.56
N ALA A 119 -5.52 -4.07 -1.22
CA ALA A 119 -4.62 -3.07 -1.74
C ALA A 119 -3.16 -3.53 -1.75
N LYS A 120 -2.37 -2.93 -2.66
CA LYS A 120 -0.90 -2.91 -2.62
C LYS A 120 -0.47 -1.45 -2.63
N GLU A 121 0.18 -1.00 -1.57
CA GLU A 121 0.53 0.40 -1.38
C GLU A 121 2.04 0.55 -1.20
N SER A 122 2.64 1.46 -1.95
CA SER A 122 4.06 1.80 -1.82
C SER A 122 4.25 2.95 -0.84
N TYR A 123 5.24 2.81 0.03
CA TYR A 123 5.57 3.77 1.07
C TYR A 123 7.05 4.13 1.06
N LYS A 124 7.35 5.36 1.47
CA LYS A 124 8.70 5.84 1.78
C LYS A 124 8.62 6.75 3.00
N ASN A 125 9.40 6.46 4.05
CA ASN A 125 9.40 7.23 5.30
C ASN A 125 8.01 7.42 5.94
N GLY A 126 7.09 6.47 5.78
CA GLY A 126 5.74 6.49 6.33
C GLY A 126 4.66 7.14 5.46
N ALA A 127 5.04 7.87 4.42
CA ALA A 127 4.12 8.47 3.46
C ALA A 127 3.93 7.56 2.22
N LYS A 128 2.75 7.56 1.60
CA LYS A 128 2.55 6.90 0.30
C LYS A 128 3.51 7.52 -0.72
N HIS A 129 4.25 6.67 -1.45
CA HIS A 129 5.24 7.09 -2.44
C HIS A 129 5.43 6.01 -3.50
N GLY A 130 5.23 6.34 -4.77
CA GLY A 130 5.24 5.40 -5.88
C GLY A 130 3.85 4.81 -6.17
N LYS A 131 3.82 3.64 -6.81
CA LYS A 131 2.61 3.00 -7.30
C LYS A 131 1.79 2.39 -6.16
N CYS A 132 0.49 2.72 -6.11
CA CYS A 132 -0.53 2.10 -5.28
C CYS A 132 -1.61 1.47 -6.17
N VAL A 133 -2.14 0.32 -5.76
CA VAL A 133 -3.15 -0.44 -6.49
C VAL A 133 -4.22 -0.88 -5.51
N ASP A 134 -5.47 -0.51 -5.77
CA ASP A 134 -6.63 -1.00 -5.05
C ASP A 134 -7.38 -2.04 -5.90
N PHE A 135 -7.96 -3.02 -5.24
CA PHE A 135 -8.66 -4.12 -5.88
C PHE A 135 -10.16 -4.07 -5.58
N TYR A 136 -10.96 -4.55 -6.52
CA TYR A 136 -12.37 -4.81 -6.25
C TYR A 136 -12.53 -5.84 -5.13
N PRO A 137 -13.57 -5.73 -4.28
CA PRO A 137 -13.95 -6.83 -3.38
C PRO A 137 -14.14 -8.10 -4.19
N PHE A 138 -13.51 -9.19 -3.73
CA PHE A 138 -13.57 -10.47 -4.43
C PHE A 138 -15.01 -10.99 -4.52
N ASN A 139 -15.42 -11.37 -5.72
CA ASN A 139 -16.71 -11.98 -5.98
C ASN A 139 -16.50 -13.34 -6.70
N PRO A 140 -16.76 -14.47 -6.00
CA PRO A 140 -16.50 -15.80 -6.56
C PRO A 140 -17.28 -16.11 -7.85
N LYS A 141 -18.39 -15.39 -8.10
CA LYS A 141 -19.18 -15.55 -9.33
C LYS A 141 -18.51 -14.95 -10.57
N PHE A 142 -17.64 -13.95 -10.39
CA PHE A 142 -17.10 -13.15 -11.50
C PHE A 142 -15.57 -13.15 -11.59
N ASP A 143 -14.85 -13.49 -10.52
CA ASP A 143 -13.42 -13.19 -10.44
C ASP A 143 -12.51 -14.37 -10.79
N GLN A 144 -13.04 -15.56 -11.03
CA GLN A 144 -12.30 -16.76 -11.48
C GLN A 144 -10.95 -16.96 -10.75
N GLY A 145 -10.89 -16.61 -9.45
CA GLY A 145 -9.69 -16.71 -8.61
C GLY A 145 -8.63 -15.64 -8.82
N GLN A 146 -8.81 -14.67 -9.74
CA GLN A 146 -7.86 -13.58 -9.96
C GLN A 146 -8.38 -12.25 -9.38
N PRO A 147 -7.52 -11.50 -8.63
CA PRO A 147 -7.90 -10.19 -8.11
C PRO A 147 -8.07 -9.19 -9.25
N LYS A 148 -9.22 -8.49 -9.29
CA LYS A 148 -9.49 -7.45 -10.29
C LYS A 148 -9.10 -6.08 -9.77
N ILE A 149 -8.31 -5.37 -10.55
CA ILE A 149 -7.86 -4.01 -10.23
C ILE A 149 -9.07 -3.06 -10.30
N LEU A 150 -9.27 -2.28 -9.22
CA LEU A 150 -10.21 -1.16 -9.16
C LEU A 150 -9.55 0.10 -9.67
N GLU A 151 -8.38 0.44 -9.09
CA GLU A 151 -7.66 1.64 -9.50
C GLU A 151 -6.14 1.51 -9.28
N VAL A 152 -5.40 2.27 -10.09
CA VAL A 152 -3.95 2.43 -10.02
C VAL A 152 -3.66 3.91 -9.84
N MET A 153 -2.85 4.22 -8.83
CA MET A 153 -2.51 5.58 -8.44
C MET A 153 -1.01 5.70 -8.24
N PHE A 154 -0.47 6.88 -8.53
CA PHE A 154 0.90 7.22 -8.18
C PHE A 154 0.93 8.34 -7.16
N TYR A 155 1.78 8.19 -6.16
CA TYR A 155 1.95 9.14 -5.06
C TYR A 155 3.39 9.64 -4.97
N SER A 156 3.54 10.89 -4.58
CA SER A 156 4.81 11.47 -4.15
C SER A 156 4.60 12.14 -2.80
N ASN A 157 5.34 11.67 -1.76
CA ASN A 157 5.29 12.20 -0.39
C ASN A 157 3.87 12.35 0.20
N GLY A 158 2.98 11.40 -0.10
CA GLY A 158 1.61 11.34 0.41
C GLY A 158 0.55 12.00 -0.47
N GLU A 159 0.94 12.74 -1.49
CA GLU A 159 0.04 13.38 -2.45
C GLU A 159 -0.03 12.61 -3.77
N LEU A 160 -1.21 12.60 -4.43
CA LEU A 160 -1.35 12.05 -5.78
C LEU A 160 -0.45 12.83 -6.75
N ASP A 161 0.50 12.15 -7.38
CA ASP A 161 1.45 12.74 -8.32
C ASP A 161 1.85 11.71 -9.37
N GLY A 162 1.41 11.92 -10.62
CA GLY A 162 1.57 10.99 -11.72
C GLY A 162 0.25 10.42 -12.24
N GLU A 163 0.35 9.29 -12.92
CA GLU A 163 -0.76 8.62 -13.58
C GLU A 163 -1.85 8.18 -12.59
N TYR A 164 -3.09 8.26 -13.04
CA TYR A 164 -4.27 7.74 -12.37
C TYR A 164 -5.10 6.94 -13.37
N GLN A 165 -5.46 5.72 -13.01
CA GLN A 165 -6.29 4.83 -13.82
C GLN A 165 -7.34 4.17 -12.92
N LYS A 166 -8.59 4.15 -13.38
CA LYS A 166 -9.68 3.42 -12.73
C LYS A 166 -10.35 2.51 -13.73
N TYR A 167 -10.73 1.32 -13.29
CA TYR A 167 -11.23 0.26 -14.14
C TYR A 167 -12.66 -0.12 -13.77
N TYR A 168 -13.40 -0.61 -14.72
CA TYR A 168 -14.62 -1.36 -14.49
C TYR A 168 -14.31 -2.77 -13.97
N GLN A 169 -15.28 -3.43 -13.34
CA GLN A 169 -15.12 -4.80 -12.85
C GLN A 169 -14.84 -5.82 -13.97
N ASN A 170 -15.22 -5.50 -15.22
CA ASN A 170 -14.84 -6.30 -16.40
C ASN A 170 -13.40 -6.09 -16.89
N GLY A 171 -12.59 -5.28 -16.15
CA GLY A 171 -11.20 -4.98 -16.46
C GLY A 171 -10.97 -3.88 -17.49
N LYS A 172 -12.02 -3.34 -18.12
CA LYS A 172 -11.89 -2.21 -19.05
C LYS A 172 -11.67 -0.91 -18.29
N LEU A 173 -10.92 0.00 -18.91
CA LEU A 173 -10.64 1.32 -18.37
C LEU A 173 -11.93 2.13 -18.23
N LEU A 174 -12.14 2.72 -17.04
CA LEU A 174 -13.26 3.62 -16.77
C LEU A 174 -12.82 5.09 -16.82
N LEU A 175 -11.65 5.37 -16.28
CA LEU A 175 -11.11 6.73 -16.16
C LEU A 175 -9.59 6.68 -16.17
N GLU A 176 -8.97 7.61 -16.88
CA GLU A 176 -7.53 7.86 -16.81
C GLU A 176 -7.23 9.36 -16.82
N GLY A 177 -6.07 9.70 -16.29
CA GLY A 177 -5.56 11.07 -16.28
C GLY A 177 -4.25 11.17 -15.51
N ASN A 178 -3.85 12.40 -15.23
CA ASN A 178 -2.64 12.69 -14.50
C ASN A 178 -2.91 13.66 -13.35
N ASN A 179 -2.25 13.46 -12.22
CA ASN A 179 -2.23 14.39 -11.11
C ASN A 179 -0.84 15.03 -10.98
N GLU A 180 -0.81 16.22 -10.45
CA GLU A 180 0.40 16.94 -10.04
C GLU A 180 0.10 17.63 -8.70
N LEU A 181 0.86 17.28 -7.66
CA LEU A 181 0.69 17.82 -6.31
C LEU A 181 -0.78 17.74 -5.84
N GLY A 182 -1.39 16.56 -5.93
CA GLY A 182 -2.78 16.28 -5.53
C GLY A 182 -3.86 16.83 -6.45
N ARG A 183 -3.50 17.54 -7.54
CA ARG A 183 -4.45 18.22 -8.42
C ARG A 183 -4.46 17.63 -9.83
N LYS A 184 -5.64 17.53 -10.45
CA LYS A 184 -5.77 17.10 -11.84
C LYS A 184 -4.97 18.01 -12.79
N LYS A 185 -4.21 17.39 -13.71
CA LYS A 185 -3.39 18.05 -14.73
C LYS A 185 -3.61 17.42 -16.10
N GLY A 186 -3.67 18.24 -17.16
CA GLY A 186 -3.77 17.77 -18.53
C GLY A 186 -5.10 17.10 -18.83
N LYS A 187 -5.08 16.17 -19.76
CA LYS A 187 -6.27 15.47 -20.25
C LYS A 187 -6.70 14.38 -19.28
N TRP A 188 -7.99 14.37 -18.95
CA TRP A 188 -8.69 13.31 -18.23
C TRP A 188 -9.76 12.73 -19.13
N THR A 189 -9.78 11.41 -19.26
CA THR A 189 -10.69 10.70 -20.16
C THR A 189 -11.52 9.70 -19.37
N THR A 190 -12.82 9.72 -19.52
CA THR A 190 -13.71 8.64 -19.07
C THR A 190 -14.16 7.79 -20.23
N TYR A 191 -14.48 6.54 -19.95
CA TYR A 191 -14.88 5.57 -20.95
C TYR A 191 -16.21 4.91 -20.57
N TYR A 192 -16.95 4.45 -21.54
CA TYR A 192 -18.06 3.52 -21.37
C TYR A 192 -17.56 2.10 -21.06
N PRO A 193 -18.40 1.22 -20.48
CA PRO A 193 -18.03 -0.18 -20.28
C PRO A 193 -17.67 -0.94 -21.56
N THR A 194 -18.09 -0.40 -22.73
CA THR A 194 -17.71 -0.89 -24.06
C THR A 194 -16.26 -0.63 -24.41
N GLY A 195 -15.62 0.36 -23.73
CA GLY A 195 -14.27 0.87 -24.01
C GLY A 195 -14.24 2.10 -24.90
N LYS A 196 -15.40 2.56 -25.41
CA LYS A 196 -15.48 3.82 -26.16
C LYS A 196 -15.37 5.01 -25.21
N LYS A 197 -14.78 6.12 -25.67
CA LYS A 197 -14.69 7.37 -24.92
C LYS A 197 -16.08 7.87 -24.57
N ARG A 198 -16.25 8.38 -23.33
CA ARG A 198 -17.45 9.04 -22.82
C ARG A 198 -17.23 10.53 -22.65
N THR A 199 -16.11 10.94 -22.01
CA THR A 199 -15.76 12.35 -21.86
C THR A 199 -14.25 12.55 -22.00
N GLU A 200 -13.82 13.69 -22.51
CA GLU A 200 -12.45 14.20 -22.40
C GLU A 200 -12.50 15.60 -21.80
N ILE A 201 -11.76 15.81 -20.71
CA ILE A 201 -11.73 17.08 -19.98
C ILE A 201 -10.28 17.48 -19.77
N TYR A 202 -9.94 18.73 -20.11
CA TYR A 202 -8.62 19.28 -19.85
C TYR A 202 -8.60 20.08 -18.55
N TYR A 203 -7.62 19.78 -17.70
CA TYR A 203 -7.41 20.42 -16.41
C TYR A 203 -6.06 21.14 -16.34
N LYS A 204 -6.04 22.26 -15.63
CA LYS A 204 -4.84 22.98 -15.21
C LYS A 204 -4.99 23.33 -13.73
N ARG A 205 -4.04 22.86 -12.90
CA ARG A 205 -4.07 23.07 -11.44
C ARG A 205 -5.41 22.67 -10.76
N GLY A 206 -6.04 21.59 -11.24
CA GLY A 206 -7.27 21.04 -10.68
C GLY A 206 -8.57 21.64 -11.23
N VAL A 207 -8.52 22.74 -12.00
CA VAL A 207 -9.69 23.37 -12.60
C VAL A 207 -9.77 23.07 -14.12
N LYS A 208 -10.99 23.03 -14.67
CA LYS A 208 -11.19 22.86 -16.11
C LYS A 208 -10.50 24.00 -16.86
N ASN A 209 -9.63 23.67 -17.80
CA ASN A 209 -8.89 24.65 -18.61
C ASN A 209 -8.57 24.03 -19.97
N GLY A 210 -9.33 24.39 -20.98
CA GLY A 210 -9.32 23.78 -22.31
C GLY A 210 -10.65 23.16 -22.68
N TYR A 211 -10.62 22.20 -23.59
CA TYR A 211 -11.84 21.54 -24.08
C TYR A 211 -12.45 20.60 -23.05
N VAL A 212 -13.78 20.56 -23.02
CA VAL A 212 -14.63 19.52 -22.45
C VAL A 212 -15.43 18.94 -23.60
N MET A 213 -15.24 17.67 -23.87
CA MET A 213 -15.87 16.95 -24.98
C MET A 213 -16.66 15.76 -24.42
N ASN A 214 -17.89 15.60 -24.83
CA ASN A 214 -18.72 14.45 -24.48
C ASN A 214 -19.07 13.67 -25.73
N TYR A 215 -19.09 12.36 -25.59
CA TYR A 215 -19.35 11.41 -26.68
C TYR A 215 -20.51 10.49 -26.28
N ASP A 216 -21.30 10.08 -27.24
CA ASP A 216 -22.33 9.06 -27.04
C ASP A 216 -21.77 7.63 -26.99
N GLY A 217 -22.64 6.63 -26.77
CA GLY A 217 -22.27 5.21 -26.73
C GLY A 217 -21.72 4.66 -28.07
N ASN A 218 -21.96 5.38 -29.18
CA ASN A 218 -21.41 5.05 -30.50
C ASN A 218 -20.03 5.67 -30.72
N GLY A 219 -19.60 6.59 -29.86
CA GLY A 219 -18.34 7.33 -29.95
C GLY A 219 -18.44 8.61 -30.76
N GLN A 220 -19.67 9.07 -31.08
CA GLN A 220 -19.90 10.34 -31.78
C GLN A 220 -19.85 11.50 -30.79
N LEU A 221 -19.19 12.60 -31.17
CA LEU A 221 -19.09 13.81 -30.36
C LEU A 221 -20.48 14.46 -30.23
N THR A 222 -20.99 14.59 -29.00
CA THR A 222 -22.32 15.19 -28.72
C THR A 222 -22.20 16.65 -28.28
N THR A 223 -21.18 16.98 -27.49
CA THR A 223 -20.95 18.36 -27.02
C THR A 223 -19.46 18.69 -27.01
N LYS A 224 -19.14 19.94 -27.28
CA LYS A 224 -17.80 20.50 -27.18
C LYS A 224 -17.88 21.88 -26.57
N GLN A 225 -17.28 22.05 -25.40
CA GLN A 225 -17.24 23.29 -24.64
C GLN A 225 -15.79 23.69 -24.42
N TYR A 226 -15.53 24.95 -24.14
CA TYR A 226 -14.18 25.44 -23.84
C TYR A 226 -14.17 26.21 -22.53
N PHE A 227 -13.22 25.90 -21.67
CA PHE A 227 -13.10 26.48 -20.34
C PHE A 227 -11.76 27.20 -20.16
N VAL A 228 -11.76 28.32 -19.45
CA VAL A 228 -10.58 29.01 -18.95
C VAL A 228 -10.74 29.21 -17.46
N ASP A 229 -9.80 28.70 -16.69
CA ASP A 229 -9.75 28.79 -15.21
C ASP A 229 -11.09 28.42 -14.52
N GLY A 230 -11.77 27.40 -15.07
CA GLY A 230 -13.02 26.85 -14.56
C GLY A 230 -14.30 27.48 -15.16
N TYR A 231 -14.20 28.57 -15.88
CA TYR A 231 -15.34 29.27 -16.49
C TYR A 231 -15.51 28.87 -17.96
N GLU A 232 -16.73 28.57 -18.37
CA GLU A 232 -17.07 28.26 -19.76
C GLU A 232 -17.08 29.54 -20.60
N LEU A 233 -16.32 29.56 -21.71
CA LEU A 233 -16.37 30.64 -22.68
C LEU A 233 -17.35 30.31 -23.80
N LYS A 234 -18.22 31.27 -24.16
CA LYS A 234 -19.25 31.15 -25.21
C LYS A 234 -19.25 32.36 -26.15
N GLY A 235 -19.72 32.16 -27.40
CA GLY A 235 -19.91 33.23 -28.39
C GLY A 235 -18.68 34.13 -28.51
N LYS A 236 -18.89 35.45 -28.46
CA LYS A 236 -17.85 36.46 -28.61
C LYS A 236 -16.65 36.30 -27.65
N GLN A 237 -16.87 35.81 -26.42
CA GLN A 237 -15.77 35.56 -25.45
C GLN A 237 -14.84 34.46 -25.96
N LEU A 238 -15.39 33.41 -26.54
CA LEU A 238 -14.62 32.29 -27.09
C LEU A 238 -13.82 32.73 -28.33
N GLU A 239 -14.45 33.48 -29.23
CA GLU A 239 -13.82 34.03 -30.43
C GLU A 239 -12.63 34.93 -30.05
N LEU A 240 -12.85 35.91 -29.20
CA LEU A 240 -11.81 36.82 -28.71
C LEU A 240 -10.65 36.07 -28.04
N HIS A 241 -10.97 35.05 -27.23
CA HIS A 241 -9.93 34.22 -26.59
C HIS A 241 -9.01 33.57 -27.62
N PHE A 242 -9.57 32.97 -28.69
CA PHE A 242 -8.75 32.31 -29.73
C PHE A 242 -7.97 33.31 -30.62
N GLU A 243 -8.55 34.48 -30.90
CA GLU A 243 -7.84 35.54 -31.60
C GLU A 243 -6.61 36.03 -30.81
N LEU A 244 -6.79 36.32 -29.52
CA LEU A 244 -5.68 36.74 -28.66
C LEU A 244 -4.61 35.64 -28.53
N LYS A 245 -5.02 34.38 -28.44
CA LYS A 245 -4.10 33.25 -28.40
C LYS A 245 -3.29 33.11 -29.69
N LYS A 246 -3.93 33.34 -30.84
CA LYS A 246 -3.25 33.35 -32.15
C LYS A 246 -2.22 34.48 -32.25
N LYS A 247 -2.60 35.71 -31.87
CA LYS A 247 -1.70 36.88 -31.86
C LYS A 247 -0.47 36.65 -30.95
N ARG A 248 -0.65 36.08 -29.76
CA ARG A 248 0.47 35.75 -28.86
C ARG A 248 1.44 34.75 -29.49
N LYS A 249 0.94 33.65 -30.08
CA LYS A 249 1.80 32.68 -30.76
C LYS A 249 2.59 33.31 -31.94
N GLN A 250 1.97 34.21 -32.69
CA GLN A 250 2.64 34.91 -33.80
C GLN A 250 3.74 35.84 -33.27
N ALA A 251 3.50 36.57 -32.18
CA ALA A 251 4.51 37.42 -31.55
C ALA A 251 5.69 36.61 -31.00
N GLU A 252 5.42 35.45 -30.35
CA GLU A 252 6.46 34.55 -29.87
C GLU A 252 7.32 33.95 -30.99
N SER A 253 6.73 33.70 -32.18
CA SER A 253 7.46 33.16 -33.34
C SER A 253 8.26 34.20 -34.11
N GLN A 254 8.01 35.52 -33.93
CA GLN A 254 8.73 36.62 -34.58
C GLN A 254 9.81 37.25 -33.67
N GLY A 255 9.82 36.88 -32.37
CA GLY A 255 10.78 37.39 -31.40
C GLY A 255 11.99 36.47 -31.14
N ASN A 256 12.10 35.36 -31.87
CA ASN A 256 13.28 34.49 -31.98
C ASN A 256 13.88 34.65 -33.38
#